data_7e50513f4ad9013f07e937496b54fee8
#
_entry.id   7e50513f4ad9013f07e937496b54fee8
#
_cell.length_a   1.000
_cell.length_b   1.000
_cell.length_c   1.000
_cell.angle_alpha   90.00
_cell.angle_beta   90.00
_cell.angle_gamma   90.00
#
_symmetry.space_group_name_H-M   'P 1'
#
loop_
_entity.id
_entity.type
_entity.pdbx_description
1 polymer ?
#
loop_
_entity_poly.entity_id
_entity_poly.type
_entity_poly.pdbx_seq_one_letter_code
_entity_poly.pdbx_strand_id
1 'polypeptide(L)'
;MKCRLTKYEKETIILFNEAEPTANIYTYNKALQNRLAKFSRQNPKCARVVTAYPCGAVSYEVDKKRLSIRFTSPYSEERRAKARNYAIKNNIISNIDSRHKESI
;
A
#
# COMPACT_ATOMS: atom_id res chain seq x y z
N MET A 1 -6.55 30.54 5.20
CA MET A 1 -5.33 30.46 4.43
C MET A 1 -5.43 29.45 3.32
N LYS A 2 -4.99 29.81 2.13
CA LYS A 2 -5.07 28.91 1.04
C LYS A 2 -3.76 28.22 0.83
N CYS A 3 -3.80 26.92 0.70
CA CYS A 3 -2.60 26.16 0.45
C CYS A 3 -2.61 25.74 -1.01
N ARG A 4 -1.88 26.47 -1.81
CA ARG A 4 -1.80 26.15 -3.23
C ARG A 4 -0.51 25.43 -3.50
N LEU A 5 -0.52 24.16 -3.30
CA LEU A 5 0.68 23.38 -3.51
C LEU A 5 0.64 22.71 -4.87
N THR A 6 1.79 22.66 -5.51
CA THR A 6 1.93 21.95 -6.77
C THR A 6 1.98 20.46 -6.47
N LYS A 7 1.87 19.64 -7.49
CA LYS A 7 1.99 18.21 -7.32
C LYS A 7 3.34 17.81 -6.78
N TYR A 8 4.37 18.58 -7.09
CA TYR A 8 5.72 18.29 -6.60
C TYR A 8 5.84 18.56 -5.10
N GLU A 9 5.08 19.52 -4.60
CA GLU A 9 5.11 19.85 -3.18
C GLU A 9 4.27 18.91 -2.33
N LYS A 10 3.37 18.15 -2.95
CA LYS A 10 2.54 17.22 -2.23
C LYS A 10 3.24 15.87 -2.17
N GLU A 11 4.05 15.71 -1.17
CA GLU A 11 4.89 14.52 -1.02
C GLU A 11 4.36 13.51 -0.04
N THR A 12 4.84 12.30 -0.18
CA THR A 12 4.61 11.24 0.81
C THR A 12 5.97 10.84 1.34
N ILE A 13 6.13 10.87 2.64
CA ILE A 13 7.40 10.53 3.28
C ILE A 13 7.16 9.44 4.30
N ILE A 14 7.89 8.35 4.17
CA ILE A 14 7.81 7.24 5.11
C ILE A 14 9.15 7.13 5.80
N LEU A 15 9.15 7.32 7.12
CA LEU A 15 10.38 7.30 7.90
C LEU A 15 10.34 6.18 8.93
N PHE A 16 11.38 5.38 8.93
CA PHE A 16 11.55 4.40 9.99
C PHE A 16 13.04 4.05 10.09
N ASN A 17 13.43 3.48 11.20
CA ASN A 17 14.80 3.03 11.37
C ASN A 17 14.79 1.63 11.99
N GLU A 18 15.96 1.07 12.15
CA GLU A 18 16.06 -0.31 12.64
C GLU A 18 15.84 -0.42 14.14
N ALA A 19 15.98 0.68 14.86
CA ALA A 19 15.88 0.64 16.30
C ALA A 19 14.46 0.72 16.84
N GLU A 20 13.60 1.43 16.15
CA GLU A 20 12.25 1.66 16.67
C GLU A 20 11.21 0.74 16.07
N PRO A 21 10.21 0.37 16.83
CA PRO A 21 9.17 -0.55 16.34
C PRO A 21 8.10 0.10 15.49
N THR A 22 8.14 1.42 15.32
CA THR A 22 7.12 2.15 14.57
C THR A 22 7.71 2.88 13.40
N ALA A 23 6.85 3.20 12.45
CA ALA A 23 7.19 3.99 11.26
C ALA A 23 6.27 5.20 11.22
N ASN A 24 6.74 6.29 10.64
CA ASN A 24 5.95 7.49 10.50
C ASN A 24 5.63 7.72 9.04
N ILE A 25 4.36 7.93 8.72
CA ILE A 25 3.92 8.14 7.35
C ILE A 25 3.29 9.52 7.24
N TYR A 26 3.93 10.38 6.47
CA TYR A 26 3.45 11.74 6.25
C TYR A 26 3.01 11.82 4.80
N THR A 27 1.78 12.24 4.54
CA THR A 27 1.30 12.21 3.17
C THR A 27 0.21 13.23 2.88
N TYR A 28 0.20 13.74 1.67
CA TYR A 28 -0.88 14.54 1.13
C TYR A 28 -1.81 13.66 0.28
N ASN A 29 -1.45 12.42 0.03
CA ASN A 29 -2.22 11.55 -0.88
C ASN A 29 -3.52 11.12 -0.25
N LYS A 30 -4.63 11.53 -0.85
CA LYS A 30 -5.95 11.24 -0.28
C LYS A 30 -6.27 9.76 -0.22
N ALA A 31 -5.89 9.02 -1.23
CA ALA A 31 -6.15 7.58 -1.24
C ALA A 31 -5.41 6.90 -0.11
N LEU A 32 -4.16 7.30 0.12
CA LEU A 32 -3.38 6.74 1.20
C LEU A 32 -3.93 7.17 2.55
N GLN A 33 -4.36 8.44 2.67
CA GLN A 33 -4.97 8.92 3.89
C GLN A 33 -6.22 8.12 4.23
N ASN A 34 -7.03 7.81 3.25
CA ASN A 34 -8.24 7.02 3.47
C ASN A 34 -7.91 5.61 3.91
N ARG A 35 -6.88 5.02 3.34
CA ARG A 35 -6.44 3.69 3.73
C ARG A 35 -5.89 3.69 5.16
N LEU A 36 -5.12 4.72 5.51
CA LEU A 36 -4.57 4.84 6.85
C LEU A 36 -5.69 5.06 7.88
N ALA A 37 -6.66 5.87 7.54
CA ALA A 37 -7.78 6.12 8.44
C ALA A 37 -8.58 4.85 8.69
N LYS A 38 -8.83 4.09 7.64
CA LYS A 38 -9.56 2.84 7.77
C LYS A 38 -8.77 1.83 8.60
N PHE A 39 -7.48 1.71 8.33
CA PHE A 39 -6.63 0.78 9.05
C PHE A 39 -6.55 1.15 10.53
N SER A 40 -6.44 2.45 10.82
CA SER A 40 -6.36 2.94 12.18
C SER A 40 -7.67 2.67 12.94
N ARG A 41 -8.80 2.81 12.27
CA ARG A 41 -10.07 2.53 12.92
C ARG A 41 -10.23 1.04 13.22
N GLN A 42 -9.77 0.19 12.35
CA GLN A 42 -9.87 -1.24 12.53
C GLN A 42 -8.80 -1.79 13.48
N ASN A 43 -7.66 -1.12 13.53
CA ASN A 43 -6.53 -1.58 14.33
C ASN A 43 -5.91 -0.41 15.11
N PRO A 44 -6.63 0.16 16.07
CA PRO A 44 -6.15 1.36 16.77
C PRO A 44 -4.86 1.18 17.53
N LYS A 45 -4.51 -0.04 17.85
CA LYS A 45 -3.24 -0.29 18.52
C LYS A 45 -2.08 -0.35 17.55
N CYS A 46 -2.36 -0.50 16.26
CA CYS A 46 -1.32 -0.64 15.25
C CYS A 46 -1.05 0.64 14.48
N ALA A 47 -1.99 1.57 14.50
CA ALA A 47 -1.82 2.81 13.75
C ALA A 47 -2.63 3.92 14.39
N ARG A 48 -2.08 5.13 14.38
CA ARG A 48 -2.77 6.28 14.95
C ARG A 48 -2.32 7.55 14.25
N VAL A 49 -3.23 8.50 14.17
CA VAL A 49 -2.88 9.78 13.58
C VAL A 49 -2.05 10.57 14.59
N VAL A 50 -0.98 11.16 14.13
CA VAL A 50 -0.12 11.96 14.97
C VAL A 50 -0.45 13.43 14.81
N THR A 51 -0.54 13.90 13.57
CA THR A 51 -0.80 15.30 13.29
C THR A 51 -1.58 15.43 12.00
N ALA A 52 -2.53 16.36 12.00
CA ALA A 52 -3.23 16.73 10.79
C ALA A 52 -2.82 18.17 10.48
N TYR A 53 -2.28 18.37 9.31
CA TYR A 53 -1.74 19.68 8.93
C TYR A 53 -2.78 20.50 8.17
N PRO A 54 -2.71 21.83 8.27
CA PRO A 54 -3.74 22.69 7.68
C PRO A 54 -3.88 22.55 6.17
N CYS A 55 -2.79 22.23 5.49
CA CYS A 55 -2.84 22.17 4.03
C CYS A 55 -3.26 20.82 3.47
N GLY A 56 -3.69 19.94 4.32
CA GLY A 56 -4.24 18.66 3.87
C GLY A 56 -3.35 17.46 4.06
N ALA A 57 -2.15 17.64 4.57
CA ALA A 57 -1.28 16.51 4.87
C ALA A 57 -1.67 15.91 6.21
N VAL A 58 -1.38 14.65 6.41
CA VAL A 58 -1.55 14.01 7.71
C VAL A 58 -0.31 13.17 7.99
N SER A 59 -0.06 12.96 9.27
CA SER A 59 1.05 12.14 9.71
C SER A 59 0.49 11.05 10.60
N TYR A 60 0.84 9.81 10.28
CA TYR A 60 0.40 8.66 11.07
C TYR A 60 1.60 7.90 11.61
N GLU A 61 1.43 7.29 12.76
CA GLU A 61 2.42 6.40 13.32
C GLU A 61 1.83 5.00 13.19
N VAL A 62 2.58 4.10 12.57
CA VAL A 62 2.11 2.75 12.28
C VAL A 62 3.14 1.76 12.79
N ASP A 63 2.71 0.63 13.31
CA ASP A 63 3.63 -0.42 13.72
C ASP A 63 4.43 -0.86 12.50
N LYS A 64 5.74 -0.86 12.64
CA LYS A 64 6.63 -1.22 11.54
C LYS A 64 6.35 -2.63 11.02
N LYS A 65 5.93 -3.53 11.88
CA LYS A 65 5.59 -4.89 11.49
C LYS A 65 4.41 -4.94 10.55
N ARG A 66 3.55 -3.92 10.56
CA ARG A 66 2.37 -3.89 9.71
C ARG A 66 2.61 -3.14 8.41
N LEU A 67 3.78 -2.54 8.29
CA LEU A 67 4.13 -1.83 7.08
C LEU A 67 4.89 -2.78 6.16
N SER A 68 4.42 -2.93 4.94
CA SER A 68 5.06 -3.79 3.97
C SER A 68 5.41 -2.97 2.75
N ILE A 69 6.65 -3.02 2.36
CA ILE A 69 7.10 -2.32 1.16
C ILE A 69 7.35 -3.37 0.10
N ARG A 70 6.64 -3.25 -1.00
CA ARG A 70 6.70 -4.25 -2.06
C ARG A 70 7.16 -3.64 -3.35
N PHE A 71 8.01 -4.36 -4.03
CA PHE A 71 8.42 -3.98 -5.37
C PHE A 71 7.76 -4.99 -6.31
N THR A 72 7.14 -4.48 -7.35
CA THR A 72 6.46 -5.36 -8.29
C THR A 72 7.24 -5.38 -9.59
N SER A 73 7.25 -6.53 -10.23
CA SER A 73 7.92 -6.65 -11.52
C SER A 73 7.17 -5.86 -12.57
N PRO A 74 7.88 -5.30 -13.54
CA PRO A 74 7.22 -4.52 -14.59
C PRO A 74 6.55 -5.42 -15.60
N TYR A 75 5.39 -5.95 -15.26
CA TYR A 75 4.64 -6.79 -16.18
C TYR A 75 3.90 -5.90 -17.13
N SER A 76 3.93 -6.24 -18.41
CA SER A 76 3.16 -5.51 -19.38
C SER A 76 1.71 -5.99 -19.33
N GLU A 77 0.82 -5.20 -19.86
CA GLU A 77 -0.58 -5.56 -19.90
C GLU A 77 -0.77 -6.82 -20.74
N GLU A 78 -0.02 -6.93 -21.79
CA GLU A 78 -0.05 -8.09 -22.64
C GLU A 78 0.29 -9.34 -21.87
N ARG A 79 1.30 -9.28 -21.06
CA ARG A 79 1.73 -10.41 -20.28
C ARG A 79 0.68 -10.83 -19.27
N ARG A 80 0.02 -9.87 -18.65
CA ARG A 80 -1.03 -10.17 -17.72
C ARG A 80 -2.22 -10.82 -18.42
N ALA A 81 -2.55 -10.33 -19.62
CA ALA A 81 -3.64 -10.89 -20.39
C ALA A 81 -3.35 -12.33 -20.78
N LYS A 82 -2.13 -12.60 -21.20
CA LYS A 82 -1.73 -13.94 -21.55
C LYS A 82 -1.83 -14.89 -20.37
N ALA A 83 -1.35 -14.46 -19.23
CA ALA A 83 -1.40 -15.29 -18.04
C ALA A 83 -2.85 -15.58 -17.64
N ARG A 84 -3.71 -14.59 -17.77
CA ARG A 84 -5.10 -14.76 -17.42
C ARG A 84 -5.78 -15.73 -18.38
N ASN A 85 -5.52 -15.58 -19.69
CA ASN A 85 -6.12 -16.45 -20.68
C ASN A 85 -5.65 -17.88 -20.52
N TYR A 86 -4.37 -18.04 -20.20
CA TYR A 86 -3.82 -19.36 -19.98
C TYR A 86 -4.51 -20.04 -18.79
N ALA A 87 -4.70 -19.31 -17.72
CA ALA A 87 -5.36 -19.82 -16.55
C ALA A 87 -6.81 -20.22 -16.84
N ILE A 88 -7.51 -19.41 -17.61
CA ILE A 88 -8.88 -19.71 -17.95
C ILE A 88 -8.95 -20.97 -18.82
N LYS A 89 -8.08 -21.08 -19.82
CA LYS A 89 -8.08 -22.23 -20.67
C LYS A 89 -7.80 -23.51 -19.91
N ASN A 90 -6.89 -23.46 -18.97
CA ASN A 90 -6.47 -24.65 -18.27
C ASN A 90 -7.28 -24.92 -17.01
N ASN A 91 -8.14 -24.02 -16.65
CA ASN A 91 -8.90 -24.15 -15.44
C ASN A 91 -9.77 -25.39 -15.45
N ILE A 92 -10.29 -25.73 -16.58
CA ILE A 92 -11.13 -26.89 -16.67
C ILE A 92 -10.37 -28.14 -16.38
N ILE A 93 -9.15 -28.17 -16.80
CA ILE A 93 -8.35 -29.32 -16.63
C ILE A 93 -7.70 -29.37 -15.35
N SER A 94 -7.23 -28.30 -14.92
CA SER A 94 -6.41 -28.34 -13.85
C SER A 94 -6.99 -28.04 -12.63
N ASN A 95 -8.09 -28.11 -12.48
CA ASN A 95 -8.54 -27.94 -11.24
C ASN A 95 -7.85 -28.74 -10.38
N ILE A 96 -6.99 -29.17 -10.80
CA ILE A 96 -6.23 -29.99 -10.14
C ILE A 96 -5.11 -29.45 -9.61
N ASP A 97 -4.61 -29.10 -9.74
CA ASP A 97 -3.52 -28.65 -9.28
C ASP A 97 -3.28 -27.56 -8.81
N SER A 98 -3.64 -27.53 -8.52
CA SER A 98 -3.37 -26.69 -8.20
C SER A 98 -2.76 -26.21 -7.64
N ARG A 99 -2.63 -26.47 -7.35
CA ARG A 99 -1.98 -26.09 -6.95
C ARG A 99 -1.02 -25.83 -6.85
N HIS A 100 -0.73 -26.12 -6.87
CA HIS A 100 0.28 -25.99 -6.92
C HIS A 100 0.93 -25.25 -7.04
N LYS A 101 0.98 -25.17 -6.86
CA LYS A 101 1.60 -24.60 -7.06
C LYS A 101 2.25 -23.88 -7.11
N GLU A 102 2.19 -23.77 -6.91
CA GLU A 102 2.81 -23.22 -7.11
C GLU A 102 3.53 -22.57 -7.33
N SER A 103 3.44 -22.56 -7.32
CA SER A 103 4.15 -22.04 -7.63
C SER A 103 4.74 -21.42 -7.85
N ILE A 104 4.92 -21.31 -7.93
CA ILE A 104 5.52 -20.80 -8.09
C ILE A 104 5.92 -20.38 -8.17
#